data_03a192ca37d7cc5493f2178771b89994
#
_entry.id   03a192ca37d7cc5493f2178771b89994
#
_cell.length_a   1.000
_cell.length_b   1.000
_cell.length_c   1.000
_cell.angle_alpha   90.00
_cell.angle_beta   90.00
_cell.angle_gamma   90.00
#
_symmetry.space_group_name_H-M   'P 1'
#
loop_
_entity.id
_entity.type
_entity.pdbx_description
1 polymer ?
#
loop_
_entity_poly.entity_id
_entity_poly.type
_entity_poly.pdbx_seq_one_letter_code
_entity_poly.pdbx_strand_id
1 'polypeptide(L)'
;MKKQDYNVSITVNATAQEAFKSINSVTKWWTEHLEGNSQKLNDEFTVRFGDVHFSKQKLVEVIPNQKVVWLVTDSKLSFIENQQEWTNTKIIFEISNQGNQTQIKFTHLGLAPDIECYNDCSNAWGYYINGSLFKLLTEGKGTPGLK
;
A
#
# COMPACT_ATOMS: atom_id res chain seq x y z
N MET A 1 -1.28 18.22 20.81
CA MET A 1 -0.58 18.09 19.52
C MET A 1 -1.22 17.00 18.67
N LYS A 2 -1.43 17.28 17.41
CA LYS A 2 -2.08 16.33 16.52
C LYS A 2 -1.08 15.31 15.97
N LYS A 3 -1.41 14.03 16.10
CA LYS A 3 -0.59 12.96 15.56
C LYS A 3 -0.87 12.81 14.06
N GLN A 4 0.16 12.48 13.32
CA GLN A 4 0.02 12.32 11.87
C GLN A 4 0.02 10.86 11.48
N ASP A 5 -0.86 10.50 10.56
CA ASP A 5 -0.85 9.18 9.94
C ASP A 5 0.40 9.05 9.07
N TYR A 6 0.90 7.82 8.97
CA TYR A 6 2.08 7.57 8.14
C TYR A 6 1.81 7.94 6.69
N ASN A 7 2.74 8.68 6.09
CA ASN A 7 2.66 8.99 4.66
C ASN A 7 4.06 9.13 4.10
N VAL A 8 4.17 8.89 2.80
CA VAL A 8 5.43 9.02 2.07
C VAL A 8 5.10 9.29 0.61
N SER A 9 5.95 10.07 -0.04
CA SER A 9 5.79 10.38 -1.46
C SER A 9 6.99 9.91 -2.24
N ILE A 10 6.75 9.41 -3.45
CA ILE A 10 7.82 9.09 -4.39
C ILE A 10 7.53 9.79 -5.71
N THR A 11 8.60 10.16 -6.42
CA THR A 11 8.48 10.79 -7.73
C THR A 11 9.23 9.92 -8.73
N VAL A 12 8.58 9.57 -9.82
CA VAL A 12 9.13 8.61 -10.78
C VAL A 12 9.02 9.12 -12.21
N ASN A 13 9.92 8.65 -13.07
CA ASN A 13 9.87 8.91 -14.52
C ASN A 13 8.94 7.88 -15.19
N ALA A 14 7.66 8.00 -14.89
CA ALA A 14 6.64 7.11 -15.42
C ALA A 14 5.37 7.92 -15.62
N THR A 15 4.45 7.41 -16.41
CA THR A 15 3.17 8.10 -16.61
C THR A 15 2.23 7.81 -15.45
N ALA A 16 1.21 8.66 -15.30
CA ALA A 16 0.17 8.42 -14.30
C ALA A 16 -0.54 7.09 -14.56
N GLN A 17 -0.70 6.71 -15.81
CA GLN A 17 -1.31 5.43 -16.18
C GLN A 17 -0.44 4.26 -15.72
N GLU A 18 0.87 4.36 -15.93
CA GLU A 18 1.82 3.33 -15.47
C GLU A 18 1.82 3.23 -13.94
N ALA A 19 1.78 4.38 -13.26
CA ALA A 19 1.73 4.42 -11.81
C ALA A 19 0.46 3.74 -11.31
N PHE A 20 -0.68 4.07 -11.89
CA PHE A 20 -1.97 3.48 -11.52
C PHE A 20 -1.95 1.96 -11.71
N LYS A 21 -1.47 1.51 -12.86
CA LYS A 21 -1.40 0.09 -13.19
C LYS A 21 -0.47 -0.65 -12.21
N SER A 22 0.68 -0.05 -11.89
CA SER A 22 1.65 -0.67 -11.00
C SER A 22 1.12 -0.79 -9.57
N ILE A 23 0.44 0.24 -9.07
CA ILE A 23 -0.17 0.20 -7.74
C ILE A 23 -1.13 -0.97 -7.64
N ASN A 24 -1.96 -1.17 -8.67
CA ASN A 24 -2.94 -2.25 -8.67
C ASN A 24 -2.34 -3.63 -8.92
N SER A 25 -1.08 -3.68 -9.34
CA SER A 25 -0.37 -4.95 -9.54
C SER A 25 0.35 -5.35 -8.26
N VAL A 26 -0.43 -5.60 -7.23
CA VAL A 26 0.05 -5.81 -5.85
C VAL A 26 1.10 -6.91 -5.74
N THR A 27 0.96 -7.99 -6.50
CA THR A 27 1.92 -9.10 -6.45
C THR A 27 3.29 -8.74 -7.01
N LYS A 28 3.40 -7.64 -7.72
CA LYS A 28 4.68 -7.23 -8.30
C LYS A 28 5.50 -6.37 -7.36
N TRP A 29 4.89 -5.80 -6.32
CA TRP A 29 5.66 -4.94 -5.42
C TRP A 29 5.40 -5.16 -3.93
N TRP A 30 4.21 -5.65 -3.53
CA TRP A 30 3.92 -5.82 -2.10
C TRP A 30 4.17 -7.25 -1.64
N THR A 31 3.38 -8.21 -2.11
CA THR A 31 3.60 -9.61 -1.77
C THR A 31 3.08 -10.50 -2.90
N GLU A 32 3.77 -11.63 -3.11
CA GLU A 32 3.34 -12.61 -4.08
C GLU A 32 2.20 -13.48 -3.55
N HIS A 33 1.95 -13.44 -2.25
CA HIS A 33 0.89 -14.21 -1.61
C HIS A 33 -0.39 -13.42 -1.58
N LEU A 34 -1.13 -13.45 -2.69
CA LEU A 34 -2.37 -12.70 -2.83
C LEU A 34 -3.49 -13.61 -3.27
N GLU A 35 -4.66 -13.45 -2.64
CA GLU A 35 -5.89 -14.11 -3.06
C GLU A 35 -6.92 -13.04 -3.37
N GLY A 36 -7.65 -13.20 -4.47
CA GLY A 36 -8.67 -12.24 -4.88
C GLY A 36 -8.21 -11.34 -6.00
N ASN A 37 -8.82 -10.18 -6.10
CA ASN A 37 -8.55 -9.21 -7.17
C ASN A 37 -8.30 -7.82 -6.61
N SER A 38 -7.44 -7.05 -7.28
CA SER A 38 -7.04 -5.71 -6.83
C SER A 38 -7.10 -4.68 -7.97
N GLN A 39 -8.03 -4.84 -8.91
CA GLN A 39 -8.05 -4.02 -10.13
C GLN A 39 -9.19 -3.03 -10.22
N LYS A 40 -10.35 -3.36 -9.67
CA LYS A 40 -11.56 -2.58 -9.88
C LYS A 40 -12.22 -2.18 -8.58
N LEU A 41 -13.09 -1.18 -8.64
CA LEU A 41 -13.89 -0.79 -7.49
C LEU A 41 -14.66 -2.00 -6.96
N ASN A 42 -14.66 -2.14 -5.65
CA ASN A 42 -15.29 -3.22 -4.90
C ASN A 42 -14.56 -4.56 -4.96
N ASP A 43 -13.44 -4.64 -5.69
CA ASP A 43 -12.59 -5.83 -5.62
C ASP A 43 -12.06 -5.99 -4.21
N GLU A 44 -11.91 -7.23 -3.78
CA GLU A 44 -11.34 -7.56 -2.47
C GLU A 44 -10.17 -8.49 -2.67
N PHE A 45 -9.12 -8.26 -1.90
CA PHE A 45 -7.96 -9.15 -1.95
C PHE A 45 -7.36 -9.34 -0.57
N THR A 46 -6.78 -10.52 -0.37
CA THR A 46 -6.14 -10.90 0.88
C THR A 46 -4.66 -11.07 0.62
N VAL A 47 -3.83 -10.52 1.50
CA VAL A 47 -2.38 -10.69 1.42
C VAL A 47 -1.86 -11.33 2.70
N ARG A 48 -0.75 -12.06 2.57
CA ARG A 48 -0.09 -12.72 3.69
C ARG A 48 1.42 -12.52 3.59
N PHE A 49 2.06 -12.37 4.74
CA PHE A 49 3.51 -12.35 4.86
C PHE A 49 3.88 -13.39 5.89
N GLY A 50 4.03 -14.65 5.44
CA GLY A 50 4.28 -15.77 6.35
C GLY A 50 3.15 -15.90 7.36
N ASP A 51 3.51 -16.14 8.60
CA ASP A 51 2.53 -16.29 9.69
C ASP A 51 2.37 -15.02 10.51
N VAL A 52 3.05 -13.92 10.11
CA VAL A 52 3.08 -12.72 10.93
C VAL A 52 2.10 -11.64 10.49
N HIS A 53 1.68 -11.65 9.22
CA HIS A 53 0.78 -10.62 8.70
C HIS A 53 -0.28 -11.25 7.81
N PHE A 54 -1.53 -10.95 8.11
CA PHE A 54 -2.68 -11.27 7.27
C PHE A 54 -3.51 -9.99 7.20
N SER A 55 -3.91 -9.58 6.01
CA SER A 55 -4.87 -8.48 5.90
C SER A 55 -5.71 -8.63 4.64
N LYS A 56 -6.95 -8.18 4.75
CA LYS A 56 -7.90 -8.19 3.64
C LYS A 56 -8.26 -6.75 3.32
N GLN A 57 -8.15 -6.38 2.06
CA GLN A 57 -8.43 -5.02 1.62
C GLN A 57 -9.54 -5.03 0.58
N LYS A 58 -10.34 -3.95 0.57
CA LYS A 58 -11.38 -3.74 -0.42
C LYS A 58 -11.12 -2.40 -1.11
N LEU A 59 -11.20 -2.37 -2.44
CA LEU A 59 -11.06 -1.14 -3.20
C LEU A 59 -12.35 -0.34 -3.06
N VAL A 60 -12.31 0.73 -2.27
CA VAL A 60 -13.51 1.55 -1.99
C VAL A 60 -13.54 2.83 -2.80
N GLU A 61 -12.41 3.22 -3.41
CA GLU A 61 -12.39 4.36 -4.32
C GLU A 61 -11.34 4.09 -5.39
N VAL A 62 -11.73 4.20 -6.66
CA VAL A 62 -10.81 4.00 -7.78
C VAL A 62 -11.09 5.07 -8.81
N ILE A 63 -10.14 6.01 -8.98
CA ILE A 63 -10.23 7.04 -10.01
C ILE A 63 -9.03 6.80 -10.92
N PRO A 64 -9.25 6.31 -12.13
CA PRO A 64 -8.15 5.91 -13.03
C PRO A 64 -7.10 7.00 -13.16
N ASN A 65 -5.84 6.61 -12.97
CA ASN A 65 -4.66 7.47 -13.09
C ASN A 65 -4.59 8.59 -12.05
N GLN A 66 -5.47 8.59 -11.03
CA GLN A 66 -5.50 9.66 -10.04
C GLN A 66 -5.50 9.17 -8.60
N LYS A 67 -6.26 8.12 -8.29
CA LYS A 67 -6.41 7.74 -6.88
C LYS A 67 -6.89 6.31 -6.71
N VAL A 68 -6.32 5.62 -5.71
CA VAL A 68 -6.80 4.29 -5.30
C VAL A 68 -6.87 4.30 -3.78
N VAL A 69 -8.00 3.84 -3.22
CA VAL A 69 -8.16 3.71 -1.78
C VAL A 69 -8.59 2.29 -1.44
N TRP A 70 -7.83 1.68 -0.51
CA TRP A 70 -8.17 0.36 0.03
C TRP A 70 -8.67 0.53 1.46
N LEU A 71 -9.83 -0.05 1.78
CA LEU A 71 -10.28 -0.17 3.17
C LEU A 71 -9.82 -1.53 3.68
N VAL A 72 -9.11 -1.55 4.79
CA VAL A 72 -8.71 -2.80 5.41
C VAL A 72 -9.91 -3.34 6.18
N THR A 73 -10.49 -4.43 5.69
CA THR A 73 -11.71 -4.99 6.26
C THR A 73 -11.44 -6.05 7.32
N ASP A 74 -10.25 -6.64 7.29
CA ASP A 74 -9.86 -7.60 8.30
C ASP A 74 -8.33 -7.63 8.38
N SER A 75 -7.80 -7.98 9.54
CA SER A 75 -6.35 -8.06 9.71
C SER A 75 -5.98 -8.93 10.88
N LYS A 76 -4.78 -9.52 10.79
CA LYS A 76 -4.20 -10.27 11.90
C LYS A 76 -2.69 -10.10 11.84
N LEU A 77 -2.17 -9.35 12.82
CA LEU A 77 -0.73 -9.08 12.93
C LEU A 77 -0.24 -9.79 14.18
N SER A 78 0.40 -10.95 14.00
CA SER A 78 0.73 -11.82 15.12
C SER A 78 1.84 -11.30 16.02
N PHE A 79 2.57 -10.28 15.58
CA PHE A 79 3.71 -9.73 16.32
C PHE A 79 3.31 -8.61 17.30
N ILE A 80 2.02 -8.29 17.41
CA ILE A 80 1.54 -7.27 18.36
C ILE A 80 0.35 -7.81 19.14
N GLU A 81 0.03 -7.16 20.27
CA GLU A 81 -1.08 -7.59 21.12
C GLU A 81 -2.43 -7.36 20.45
N ASN A 82 -2.66 -6.16 19.93
CA ASN A 82 -3.90 -5.86 19.21
C ASN A 82 -3.73 -6.26 17.74
N GLN A 83 -3.91 -7.55 17.48
CA GLN A 83 -3.64 -8.11 16.16
C GLN A 83 -4.54 -7.58 15.06
N GLN A 84 -5.65 -6.94 15.39
CA GLN A 84 -6.59 -6.39 14.42
C GLN A 84 -6.47 -4.88 14.28
N GLU A 85 -5.31 -4.34 14.60
CA GLU A 85 -5.07 -2.90 14.62
C GLU A 85 -5.24 -2.23 13.25
N TRP A 86 -5.00 -2.96 12.17
CA TRP A 86 -5.19 -2.44 10.82
C TRP A 86 -6.66 -2.43 10.38
N THR A 87 -7.51 -3.21 11.00
CA THR A 87 -8.93 -3.32 10.60
C THR A 87 -9.61 -1.95 10.71
N ASN A 88 -10.32 -1.57 9.64
CA ASN A 88 -11.00 -0.29 9.48
C ASN A 88 -10.08 0.89 9.20
N THR A 89 -8.80 0.66 8.92
CA THR A 89 -7.91 1.71 8.43
C THR A 89 -8.01 1.77 6.91
N LYS A 90 -7.49 2.86 6.32
CA LYS A 90 -7.50 3.04 4.87
C LYS A 90 -6.10 3.25 4.34
N ILE A 91 -5.82 2.64 3.21
CA ILE A 91 -4.55 2.79 2.51
C ILE A 91 -4.85 3.58 1.24
N ILE A 92 -4.22 4.74 1.09
CA ILE A 92 -4.56 5.72 0.05
C ILE A 92 -3.35 5.99 -0.84
N PHE A 93 -3.57 5.87 -2.15
CA PHE A 93 -2.56 6.24 -3.16
C PHE A 93 -3.11 7.39 -3.99
N GLU A 94 -2.40 8.52 -3.99
CA GLU A 94 -2.79 9.69 -4.77
C GLU A 94 -1.72 9.95 -5.82
N ILE A 95 -2.13 10.05 -7.07
CA ILE A 95 -1.24 10.18 -8.22
C ILE A 95 -1.39 11.59 -8.80
N SER A 96 -0.28 12.29 -9.00
CA SER A 96 -0.32 13.63 -9.58
C SER A 96 0.86 13.82 -10.55
N ASN A 97 0.65 14.67 -11.56
CA ASN A 97 1.70 15.01 -12.49
C ASN A 97 2.62 16.08 -11.88
N GLN A 98 3.93 15.89 -12.08
CA GLN A 98 4.94 16.83 -11.62
C GLN A 98 5.87 17.12 -12.79
N GLY A 99 5.37 17.93 -13.74
CA GLY A 99 6.13 18.21 -14.97
C GLY A 99 6.26 16.94 -15.81
N ASN A 100 7.49 16.49 -16.04
CA ASN A 100 7.75 15.27 -16.81
C ASN A 100 7.73 14.02 -15.96
N GLN A 101 7.40 14.15 -14.68
CA GLN A 101 7.41 13.04 -13.75
C GLN A 101 6.04 12.86 -13.10
N THR A 102 5.87 11.77 -12.39
CA THR A 102 4.63 11.46 -11.68
C THR A 102 4.95 11.29 -10.21
N GLN A 103 4.16 11.91 -9.36
CA GLN A 103 4.28 11.74 -7.91
C GLN A 103 3.19 10.80 -7.42
N ILE A 104 3.56 9.89 -6.54
CA ILE A 104 2.62 9.04 -5.84
C ILE A 104 2.74 9.37 -4.37
N LYS A 105 1.63 9.84 -3.77
CA LYS A 105 1.59 10.08 -2.34
C LYS A 105 0.83 8.92 -1.69
N PHE A 106 1.52 8.22 -0.81
CA PHE A 106 0.98 7.09 -0.08
C PHE A 106 0.62 7.53 1.34
N THR A 107 -0.57 7.17 1.81
CA THR A 107 -0.97 7.44 3.19
C THR A 107 -1.67 6.20 3.75
N HIS A 108 -1.26 5.79 4.95
CA HIS A 108 -2.01 4.75 5.66
C HIS A 108 -2.79 5.45 6.78
N LEU A 109 -4.02 5.82 6.48
CA LEU A 109 -4.88 6.55 7.40
C LEU A 109 -5.26 5.62 8.55
N GLY A 110 -4.87 5.99 9.75
CA GLY A 110 -5.02 5.14 10.93
C GLY A 110 -3.72 4.57 11.45
N LEU A 111 -2.65 4.62 10.64
CA LEU A 111 -1.32 4.20 11.10
C LEU A 111 -0.61 5.42 11.66
N ALA A 112 -0.75 5.63 12.96
CA ALA A 112 -0.23 6.82 13.64
C ALA A 112 0.69 6.40 14.79
N PRO A 113 1.55 7.31 15.31
CA PRO A 113 2.54 6.95 16.33
C PRO A 113 1.99 6.33 17.62
N ASP A 114 0.70 6.47 17.87
CA ASP A 114 0.11 5.92 19.08
C ASP A 114 -0.37 4.48 18.94
N ILE A 115 -0.29 3.88 17.75
CA ILE A 115 -0.68 2.48 17.63
C ILE A 115 0.54 1.58 17.71
N GLU A 116 0.29 0.34 18.13
CA GLU A 116 1.35 -0.59 18.51
C GLU A 116 2.31 -0.94 17.38
N CYS A 117 1.79 -1.15 16.16
CA CYS A 117 2.64 -1.56 15.06
C CYS A 117 3.31 -0.40 14.31
N TYR A 118 3.15 0.84 14.77
CA TYR A 118 3.59 2.00 13.97
C TYR A 118 5.03 1.88 13.46
N ASN A 119 5.98 1.59 14.35
CA ASN A 119 7.38 1.51 13.92
C ASN A 119 7.62 0.40 12.91
N ASP A 120 7.14 -0.80 13.18
CA ASP A 120 7.34 -1.94 12.28
C ASP A 120 6.59 -1.76 10.96
N CYS A 121 5.34 -1.29 11.04
CA CYS A 121 4.52 -1.14 9.85
C CYS A 121 4.97 0.02 8.99
N SER A 122 5.41 1.13 9.58
CA SER A 122 5.90 2.26 8.80
C SER A 122 7.23 1.92 8.13
N ASN A 123 8.10 1.17 8.80
CA ASN A 123 9.36 0.72 8.19
C ASN A 123 9.08 -0.22 7.02
N ALA A 124 8.10 -1.11 7.16
CA ALA A 124 7.72 -2.02 6.09
C ALA A 124 7.16 -1.25 4.90
N TRP A 125 6.28 -0.26 5.13
CA TRP A 125 5.76 0.56 4.05
C TRP A 125 6.86 1.33 3.34
N GLY A 126 7.83 1.88 4.10
CA GLY A 126 8.98 2.55 3.51
C GLY A 126 9.72 1.64 2.54
N TYR A 127 9.96 0.40 2.95
CA TYR A 127 10.62 -0.58 2.10
C TYR A 127 9.79 -0.86 0.82
N TYR A 128 8.48 -1.08 0.98
CA TYR A 128 7.66 -1.44 -0.17
C TYR A 128 7.34 -0.27 -1.08
N ILE A 129 7.16 0.93 -0.55
CA ILE A 129 6.86 2.10 -1.37
C ILE A 129 8.12 2.73 -1.96
N ASN A 130 9.11 3.08 -1.10
CA ASN A 130 10.35 3.71 -1.57
C ASN A 130 11.28 2.75 -2.29
N GLY A 131 11.20 1.47 -1.94
CA GLY A 131 12.05 0.44 -2.57
C GLY A 131 11.32 -0.30 -3.67
N SER A 132 10.40 -1.16 -3.29
CA SER A 132 9.79 -2.10 -4.22
C SER A 132 8.94 -1.45 -5.32
N LEU A 133 7.98 -0.62 -4.95
CA LEU A 133 7.11 0.06 -5.92
C LEU A 133 7.94 1.02 -6.78
N PHE A 134 8.86 1.75 -6.15
CA PHE A 134 9.75 2.65 -6.87
C PHE A 134 10.55 1.91 -7.94
N LYS A 135 11.11 0.75 -7.60
CA LYS A 135 11.87 -0.06 -8.55
C LYS A 135 10.98 -0.62 -9.67
N LEU A 136 9.76 -1.02 -9.33
CA LEU A 136 8.83 -1.51 -10.34
C LEU A 136 8.59 -0.43 -11.39
N LEU A 137 8.43 0.83 -10.95
CA LEU A 137 8.15 1.94 -11.86
C LEU A 137 9.37 2.46 -12.59
N THR A 138 10.57 2.32 -12.02
CA THR A 138 11.79 2.85 -12.64
C THR A 138 12.61 1.79 -13.36
N GLU A 139 12.53 0.54 -12.92
CA GLU A 139 13.36 -0.55 -13.47
C GLU A 139 12.53 -1.70 -14.05
N GLY A 140 11.22 -1.64 -13.90
CA GLY A 140 10.33 -2.68 -14.42
C GLY A 140 10.18 -3.89 -13.53
N LYS A 141 10.80 -3.89 -12.34
CA LYS A 141 10.75 -5.03 -11.44
C LYS A 141 10.83 -4.59 -10.00
N GLY A 142 9.82 -4.93 -9.21
CA GLY A 142 9.80 -4.66 -7.78
C GLY A 142 10.42 -5.81 -6.99
N THR A 143 10.35 -5.68 -5.65
CA THR A 143 10.87 -6.72 -4.73
C THR A 143 9.78 -7.08 -3.73
N PRO A 144 8.71 -7.78 -4.19
CA PRO A 144 7.63 -8.14 -3.27
C PRO A 144 8.09 -9.13 -2.22
N GLY A 145 7.37 -9.15 -1.10
CA GLY A 145 7.64 -10.13 -0.06
C GLY A 145 7.36 -11.53 -0.57
N LEU A 146 8.25 -12.45 -0.24
CA LEU A 146 8.10 -13.85 -0.56
C LEU A 146 7.56 -14.53 0.67
N LYS A 147 6.38 -15.12 0.56
CA LYS A 147 5.72 -15.72 1.69
C LYS A 147 6.58 -16.13 2.86
#